data_1029b01b861fdf688bb4d45ae73cdc8b
#
_entry.id   1029b01b861fdf688bb4d45ae73cdc8b
#
_cell.length_a   1.000
_cell.length_b   1.000
_cell.length_c   1.000
_cell.angle_alpha   90.00
_cell.angle_beta   90.00
_cell.angle_gamma   90.00
#
_symmetry.space_group_name_H-M   'P 1'
#
loop_
_entity.id
_entity.type
_entity.pdbx_description
1 polymer ?
#
loop_
_entity_poly.entity_id
_entity_poly.type
_entity_poly.pdbx_seq_one_letter_code
_entity_poly.pdbx_strand_id
1 'polypeptide(L)'
;MSMALARVLAPEIRVIVIAPGMVHTGFVPGRTEEMMAAAAAVTPLKRAVEADDVAKAVMACVTHLTHTTGSIVRVDSGSLL
;
A
#
# COMPACT_ATOMS: atom_id res chain seq x y z
N MET A 1 11.11 -3.66 12.40
CA MET A 1 12.15 -4.39 11.63
C MET A 1 12.58 -3.66 10.36
N SER A 2 11.67 -3.20 9.54
CA SER A 2 12.00 -2.53 8.27
C SER A 2 12.85 -1.27 8.45
N MET A 3 12.57 -0.47 9.48
CA MET A 3 13.34 0.73 9.77
C MET A 3 14.79 0.40 10.16
N ALA A 4 14.98 -0.61 10.99
CA ALA A 4 16.32 -1.07 11.38
C ALA A 4 17.07 -1.63 10.17
N LEU A 5 16.38 -2.41 9.33
CA LEU A 5 16.96 -2.97 8.13
C LEU A 5 17.38 -1.88 7.13
N ALA A 6 16.54 -0.85 6.98
CA ALA A 6 16.85 0.29 6.13
C ALA A 6 18.14 0.98 6.57
N ARG A 7 18.30 1.16 7.87
CA ARG A 7 19.50 1.81 8.42
C ARG A 7 20.76 1.00 8.17
N VAL A 8 20.67 -0.32 8.34
CA VAL A 8 21.82 -1.22 8.19
C VAL A 8 22.25 -1.34 6.72
N LEU A 9 21.29 -1.36 5.80
CA LEU A 9 21.57 -1.59 4.39
C LEU A 9 21.88 -0.31 3.60
N ALA A 10 21.66 0.84 4.21
CA ALA A 10 22.02 2.11 3.56
C ALA A 10 23.54 2.27 3.51
N PRO A 11 24.08 2.97 2.52
CA PRO A 11 23.42 3.63 1.41
C PRO A 11 23.19 2.73 0.18
N GLU A 12 23.62 1.49 0.21
CA GLU A 12 23.63 0.62 -0.98
C GLU A 12 22.23 0.14 -1.36
N ILE A 13 21.36 -0.07 -0.35
CA ILE A 13 20.02 -0.62 -0.57
C ILE A 13 19.00 0.26 0.13
N ARG A 14 17.95 0.60 -0.58
CA ARG A 14 16.78 1.28 -0.02
C ARG A 14 15.73 0.24 0.40
N VAL A 15 15.12 0.45 1.55
CA VAL A 15 14.07 -0.43 2.06
C VAL A 15 12.82 0.41 2.27
N ILE A 16 11.75 0.08 1.57
CA ILE A 16 10.46 0.77 1.65
C ILE A 16 9.38 -0.27 1.89
N VAL A 17 8.48 0.01 2.82
CA VAL A 17 7.34 -0.85 3.10
C VAL A 17 6.12 -0.30 2.35
N ILE A 18 5.46 -1.16 1.61
CA ILE A 18 4.17 -0.86 1.00
C ILE A 18 3.10 -1.47 1.91
N ALA A 19 2.22 -0.63 2.42
CA ALA A 19 1.14 -1.04 3.32
C ALA A 19 -0.21 -0.84 2.62
N PRO A 20 -0.72 -1.86 1.92
CA PRO A 20 -2.02 -1.75 1.26
C PRO A 20 -3.15 -1.81 2.28
N GLY A 21 -4.24 -1.13 1.96
CA GLY A 21 -5.48 -1.30 2.69
C GLY A 21 -6.22 -2.54 2.21
N MET A 22 -7.56 -2.48 2.23
CA MET A 22 -8.37 -3.59 1.76
C MET A 22 -8.32 -3.65 0.22
N VAL A 23 -7.61 -4.65 -0.30
CA VAL A 23 -7.43 -4.82 -1.74
C VAL A 23 -8.59 -5.65 -2.30
N HIS A 24 -9.18 -5.16 -3.38
CA HIS A 24 -10.24 -5.86 -4.10
C HIS A 24 -9.60 -6.90 -5.03
N THR A 25 -9.52 -8.13 -4.57
CA THR A 25 -8.85 -9.21 -5.32
C THR A 25 -9.80 -10.18 -6.01
N GLY A 26 -11.10 -10.02 -5.83
CA GLY A 26 -12.09 -10.91 -6.43
C GLY A 26 -12.21 -12.27 -5.77
N PHE A 27 -11.30 -12.62 -4.86
CA PHE A 27 -11.37 -13.89 -4.14
C PHE A 27 -10.85 -13.77 -2.72
N VAL A 28 -11.74 -13.40 -1.81
CA VAL A 28 -11.46 -13.45 -0.38
C VAL A 28 -12.63 -14.18 0.27
N PRO A 29 -12.41 -15.36 0.85
CA PRO A 29 -13.49 -16.11 1.51
C PRO A 29 -14.19 -15.28 2.56
N GLY A 30 -15.51 -15.30 2.53
CA GLY A 30 -16.34 -14.55 3.49
C GLY A 30 -16.56 -13.09 3.19
N ARG A 31 -15.97 -12.56 2.10
CA ARG A 31 -16.24 -11.19 1.66
C ARG A 31 -17.12 -11.18 0.42
N THR A 32 -18.18 -10.35 0.45
CA THR A 32 -19.08 -10.15 -0.68
C THR A 32 -18.76 -8.81 -1.36
N GLU A 33 -19.24 -8.63 -2.59
CA GLU A 33 -19.13 -7.35 -3.29
C GLU A 33 -19.79 -6.23 -2.48
N GLU A 34 -20.91 -6.52 -1.82
CA GLU A 34 -21.61 -5.55 -0.99
C GLU A 34 -20.78 -5.11 0.20
N MET A 35 -20.10 -6.05 0.86
CA MET A 35 -19.21 -5.74 1.98
C MET A 35 -18.03 -4.89 1.52
N MET A 36 -17.46 -5.20 0.37
CA MET A 36 -16.37 -4.43 -0.20
C MET A 36 -16.81 -3.01 -0.55
N ALA A 37 -17.99 -2.87 -1.16
CA ALA A 37 -18.53 -1.56 -1.52
C ALA A 37 -18.81 -0.71 -0.28
N ALA A 38 -19.39 -1.31 0.76
CA ALA A 38 -19.68 -0.61 2.00
C ALA A 38 -18.42 -0.12 2.69
N ALA A 39 -17.38 -0.96 2.73
CA ALA A 39 -16.10 -0.59 3.32
C ALA A 39 -15.41 0.51 2.51
N ALA A 40 -15.47 0.44 1.19
CA ALA A 40 -14.89 1.46 0.32
C ALA A 40 -15.59 2.80 0.51
N ALA A 41 -16.90 2.80 0.69
CA ALA A 41 -17.70 4.02 0.79
C ALA A 41 -17.33 4.88 2.00
N VAL A 42 -16.76 4.30 3.06
CA VAL A 42 -16.36 5.05 4.25
C VAL A 42 -14.91 5.55 4.20
N THR A 43 -14.17 5.24 3.14
CA THR A 43 -12.81 5.77 3.00
C THR A 43 -12.84 7.15 2.35
N PRO A 44 -11.84 8.00 2.61
CA PRO A 44 -11.76 9.32 1.97
C PRO A 44 -11.79 9.27 0.44
N LEU A 45 -11.12 8.30 -0.19
CA LEU A 45 -11.12 8.20 -1.65
C LEU A 45 -12.33 7.44 -2.22
N LYS A 46 -13.19 6.91 -1.34
CA LYS A 46 -14.48 6.30 -1.72
C LYS A 46 -14.36 5.10 -2.66
N ARG A 47 -13.23 4.41 -2.63
CA ARG A 47 -13.07 3.19 -3.43
C ARG A 47 -12.10 2.23 -2.77
N ALA A 48 -12.25 0.94 -3.05
CA ALA A 48 -11.32 -0.07 -2.59
C ALA A 48 -10.00 0.03 -3.36
N VAL A 49 -8.93 -0.44 -2.74
CA VAL A 49 -7.63 -0.52 -3.38
C VAL A 49 -7.65 -1.68 -4.38
N GLU A 50 -7.22 -1.41 -5.59
CA GLU A 50 -7.03 -2.45 -6.59
C GLU A 50 -5.59 -2.94 -6.58
N ALA A 51 -5.37 -4.18 -7.05
CA ALA A 51 -4.01 -4.71 -7.17
C ALA A 51 -3.11 -3.80 -8.01
N ASP A 52 -3.67 -3.18 -9.04
CA ASP A 52 -2.94 -2.25 -9.90
C ASP A 52 -2.47 -1.00 -9.14
N ASP A 53 -3.25 -0.53 -8.18
CA ASP A 53 -2.85 0.62 -7.33
C ASP A 53 -1.60 0.27 -6.52
N VAL A 54 -1.55 -0.94 -5.98
CA VAL A 54 -0.38 -1.42 -5.24
C VAL A 54 0.82 -1.56 -6.17
N ALA A 55 0.61 -2.12 -7.34
CA ALA A 55 1.66 -2.29 -8.35
C ALA A 55 2.26 -0.94 -8.77
N LYS A 56 1.40 0.07 -8.98
CA LYS A 56 1.86 1.42 -9.31
C LYS A 56 2.69 2.04 -8.20
N ALA A 57 2.31 1.82 -6.95
CA ALA A 57 3.08 2.31 -5.80
C ALA A 57 4.47 1.66 -5.76
N VAL A 58 4.55 0.35 -5.98
CA VAL A 58 5.83 -0.36 -6.04
C VAL A 58 6.70 0.19 -7.17
N MET A 59 6.13 0.37 -8.35
CA MET A 59 6.86 0.93 -9.48
C MET A 59 7.36 2.34 -9.21
N ALA A 60 6.57 3.17 -8.55
CA ALA A 60 6.97 4.52 -8.17
C ALA A 60 8.17 4.49 -7.22
N CYS A 61 8.18 3.56 -6.27
CA CYS A 61 9.32 3.40 -5.35
C CYS A 61 10.60 3.02 -6.11
N VAL A 62 10.47 2.16 -7.12
CA VAL A 62 11.63 1.73 -7.93
C VAL A 62 12.14 2.84 -8.85
N THR A 63 11.22 3.59 -9.47
CA THR A 63 11.56 4.51 -10.57
C THR A 63 11.67 5.97 -10.16
N HIS A 64 10.89 6.41 -9.18
CA HIS A 64 10.78 7.83 -8.83
C HIS A 64 11.23 8.18 -7.42
N LEU A 65 11.01 7.31 -6.44
CA LEU A 65 11.35 7.60 -5.04
C LEU A 65 12.79 7.18 -4.74
N THR A 66 13.73 7.69 -5.51
CA THR A 66 15.13 7.26 -5.45
C THR A 66 15.88 7.77 -4.23
N HIS A 67 15.34 8.76 -3.52
CA HIS A 67 15.96 9.32 -2.32
C HIS A 67 15.12 9.06 -1.08
N THR A 68 14.49 7.87 -1.01
CA THR A 68 13.58 7.49 0.06
C THR A 68 13.99 6.12 0.58
N THR A 69 14.17 6.00 1.89
CA THR A 69 14.39 4.72 2.56
C THR A 69 13.83 4.79 3.97
N GLY A 70 13.50 3.63 4.54
CA GLY A 70 12.96 3.55 5.88
C GLY A 70 11.54 4.10 6.02
N SER A 71 10.80 4.22 4.92
CA SER A 71 9.48 4.82 4.91
C SER A 71 8.40 3.77 4.65
N ILE A 72 7.19 4.09 5.12
CA ILE A 72 6.00 3.28 4.85
C ILE A 72 5.13 4.07 3.88
N VAL A 73 4.85 3.47 2.74
CA VAL A 73 3.95 4.05 1.73
C VAL A 73 2.60 3.34 1.85
N ARG A 74 1.59 4.06 2.27
CA ARG A 74 0.25 3.51 2.43
C ARG A 74 -0.54 3.67 1.15
N VAL A 75 -1.17 2.56 0.72
CA VAL A 75 -2.05 2.53 -0.45
C VAL A 75 -3.39 2.03 0.05
N ASP A 76 -4.14 2.89 0.74
CA ASP A 76 -5.27 2.48 1.55
C ASP A 76 -6.51 3.37 1.41
N SER A 77 -6.57 4.20 0.37
CA SER A 77 -7.69 5.12 0.15
C SER A 77 -7.90 6.12 1.30
N GLY A 78 -6.91 6.30 2.15
CA GLY A 78 -7.00 7.17 3.31
C GLY A 78 -7.71 6.56 4.50
N SER A 79 -7.78 5.23 4.59
CA SER A 79 -8.58 4.53 5.60
C SER A 79 -8.18 4.81 7.05
N LEU A 80 -6.98 5.32 7.29
CA LEU A 80 -6.51 5.66 8.63
C LEU A 80 -6.73 7.14 9.01
N LEU A 81 -7.31 7.92 8.13
CA LEU A 81 -7.60 9.33 8.39
C LEU A 81 -8.86 9.53 9.23
#